data_434981c4fb33a49b4ead5ff118ff6368
#
_entry.id   434981c4fb33a49b4ead5ff118ff6368
#
_cell.length_a   1.000
_cell.length_b   1.000
_cell.length_c   1.000
_cell.angle_alpha   90.00
_cell.angle_beta   90.00
_cell.angle_gamma   90.00
#
_symmetry.space_group_name_H-M   'P 1'
#
loop_
_entity.id
_entity.type
_entity.pdbx_description
1 polymer ?
#
loop_
_entity_poly.entity_id
_entity_poly.type
_entity_poly.pdbx_seq_one_letter_code
_entity_poly.pdbx_strand_id
1 'polypeptide(L)'
;MKKLLCLGDSVTDAGRDFENDRVLGHGYVKMIAEQLEKEDVTDINRGVSANRVADLHRRIEADAISFQPDVVTIMIGVNDT
;
A
#
# COMPACT_ATOMS: atom_id res chain seq x y z
N MET A 1 -12.16 11.14 -9.03
CA MET A 1 -11.44 10.63 -7.85
C MET A 1 -10.22 9.84 -8.29
N LYS A 2 -9.08 10.13 -7.69
CA LYS A 2 -7.84 9.41 -7.98
C LYS A 2 -7.54 8.39 -6.89
N LYS A 3 -6.92 7.29 -7.27
CA LYS A 3 -6.52 6.25 -6.33
C LYS A 3 -5.00 6.21 -6.22
N LEU A 4 -4.49 6.32 -5.00
CA LEU A 4 -3.08 6.12 -4.68
C LEU A 4 -2.95 4.79 -3.96
N LEU A 5 -2.21 3.86 -4.54
CA LEU A 5 -2.03 2.53 -3.97
C LEU A 5 -0.57 2.36 -3.55
N CYS A 6 -0.36 1.95 -2.30
CA CYS A 6 0.96 1.74 -1.73
C CYS A 6 1.22 0.25 -1.57
N LEU A 7 2.21 -0.25 -2.29
CA LEU A 7 2.68 -1.64 -2.18
C LEU A 7 3.97 -1.68 -1.38
N GLY A 8 4.17 -2.75 -0.65
CA GLY A 8 5.41 -2.92 0.08
C GLY A 8 5.35 -4.02 1.13
N ASP A 9 6.23 -3.90 2.12
CA ASP A 9 6.40 -4.86 3.22
C ASP A 9 5.86 -4.29 4.53
N SER A 10 6.50 -4.62 5.66
CA SER A 10 6.05 -4.20 6.98
C SER A 10 6.03 -2.69 7.17
N VAL A 11 6.94 -1.95 6.54
CA VAL A 11 6.97 -0.49 6.65
C VAL A 11 5.72 0.12 6.02
N THR A 12 5.25 -0.44 4.91
CA THR A 12 4.01 -0.01 4.26
C THR A 12 2.79 -0.53 5.01
N ASP A 13 2.79 -1.81 5.37
CA ASP A 13 1.70 -2.47 6.11
C ASP A 13 1.43 -1.73 7.43
N ALA A 14 2.41 -1.68 8.29
CA ALA A 14 2.39 -0.95 9.57
C ALA A 14 1.07 -1.08 10.34
N GLY A 15 0.52 -2.29 10.40
CA GLY A 15 -0.70 -2.57 11.15
C GLY A 15 -2.00 -2.27 10.41
N ARG A 16 -1.98 -2.25 9.09
CA ARG A 16 -3.22 -2.10 8.34
C ARG A 16 -4.16 -3.29 8.61
N ASP A 17 -5.46 -3.09 8.36
CA ASP A 17 -6.45 -4.16 8.49
C ASP A 17 -6.63 -4.82 7.12
N PHE A 18 -6.28 -6.10 7.02
CA PHE A 18 -6.36 -6.84 5.76
C PHE A 18 -7.80 -7.07 5.28
N GLU A 19 -8.76 -6.93 6.18
CA GLU A 19 -10.18 -7.10 5.84
C GLU A 19 -10.87 -5.77 5.55
N ASN A 20 -10.23 -4.65 5.88
CA ASN A 20 -10.81 -3.32 5.69
C ASN A 20 -9.77 -2.36 5.13
N ASP A 21 -9.84 -2.12 3.83
CA ASP A 21 -8.89 -1.26 3.12
C ASP A 21 -8.94 0.20 3.56
N ARG A 22 -9.92 0.60 4.37
CA ARG A 22 -9.99 1.95 4.92
C ARG A 22 -9.08 2.15 6.12
N VAL A 23 -8.65 1.06 6.75
CA VAL A 23 -7.70 1.12 7.88
C VAL A 23 -6.29 1.02 7.32
N LEU A 24 -5.58 2.14 7.29
CA LEU A 24 -4.28 2.27 6.60
C LEU A 24 -3.07 1.94 7.47
N GLY A 25 -3.28 1.58 8.74
CA GLY A 25 -2.20 1.29 9.65
C GLY A 25 -1.64 2.54 10.31
N HIS A 26 -0.41 2.43 10.84
CA HIS A 26 0.22 3.50 11.65
C HIS A 26 1.48 4.08 11.00
N GLY A 27 1.77 3.70 9.76
CA GLY A 27 2.99 4.09 9.08
C GLY A 27 2.81 5.25 8.12
N TYR A 28 3.70 5.31 7.12
CA TYR A 28 3.73 6.44 6.20
C TYR A 28 2.47 6.56 5.33
N VAL A 29 1.79 5.45 5.04
CA VAL A 29 0.58 5.47 4.20
C VAL A 29 -0.51 6.32 4.88
N LYS A 30 -0.68 6.15 6.19
CA LYS A 30 -1.63 6.97 6.96
C LYS A 30 -1.20 8.44 6.94
N MET A 31 0.09 8.71 7.09
CA MET A 31 0.60 10.09 7.05
C MET A 31 0.33 10.75 5.69
N ILE A 32 0.52 10.02 4.61
CA ILE A 32 0.21 10.51 3.27
C ILE A 32 -1.28 10.81 3.14
N ALA A 33 -2.12 9.90 3.62
CA ALA A 33 -3.57 10.07 3.57
C ALA A 33 -4.01 11.32 4.32
N GLU A 34 -3.42 11.59 5.49
CA GLU A 34 -3.72 12.79 6.26
C GLU A 34 -3.31 14.07 5.54
N GLN A 35 -2.18 14.03 4.82
CA GLN A 35 -1.72 15.17 4.04
C GLN A 35 -2.63 15.45 2.84
N LEU A 36 -3.24 14.41 2.27
CA LEU A 36 -4.06 14.50 1.08
C LEU A 36 -5.56 14.53 1.37
N GLU A 37 -5.97 14.63 2.63
CA GLU A 37 -7.39 14.50 2.98
C GLU A 37 -8.29 15.55 2.31
N LYS A 38 -7.74 16.72 1.96
CA LYS A 38 -8.47 17.77 1.25
C LYS A 38 -8.47 17.59 -0.26
N GLU A 39 -7.69 16.66 -0.76
CA GLU A 39 -7.63 16.33 -2.17
C GLU A 39 -8.61 15.19 -2.47
N ASP A 40 -9.07 15.09 -3.71
CA ASP A 40 -9.97 13.99 -4.09
C ASP A 40 -9.16 12.74 -4.43
N VAL A 41 -8.49 12.19 -3.42
CA VAL A 41 -7.62 11.02 -3.54
C VAL A 41 -8.03 9.95 -2.54
N THR A 42 -8.20 8.72 -3.02
CA THR A 42 -8.41 7.55 -2.17
C THR A 42 -7.09 6.83 -1.98
N ASP A 43 -6.67 6.66 -0.72
CA ASP A 43 -5.43 5.96 -0.37
C ASP A 43 -5.72 4.49 -0.06
N ILE A 44 -4.91 3.60 -0.62
CA ILE A 44 -5.05 2.16 -0.43
C ILE A 44 -3.70 1.60 0.03
N ASN A 45 -3.70 0.88 1.15
CA ASN A 45 -2.50 0.23 1.68
C ASN A 45 -2.56 -1.26 1.37
N ARG A 46 -1.65 -1.74 0.52
CA ARG A 46 -1.51 -3.16 0.20
C ARG A 46 -0.13 -3.69 0.61
N GLY A 47 0.44 -3.14 1.67
CA GLY A 47 1.66 -3.67 2.26
C GLY A 47 1.39 -5.01 2.96
N VAL A 48 2.39 -5.89 2.96
CA VAL A 48 2.33 -7.17 3.67
C VAL A 48 3.66 -7.38 4.38
N SER A 49 3.62 -7.49 5.70
CA SER A 49 4.81 -7.67 6.52
C SER A 49 5.62 -8.87 6.06
N ALA A 50 6.95 -8.71 6.08
CA ALA A 50 7.93 -9.72 5.68
C ALA A 50 7.97 -10.03 4.18
N ASN A 51 7.20 -9.35 3.34
CA ASN A 51 7.25 -9.59 1.89
C ASN A 51 8.62 -9.24 1.32
N ARG A 52 9.02 -10.04 0.35
CA ARG A 52 10.19 -9.82 -0.50
C ARG A 52 9.73 -9.41 -1.90
N VAL A 53 10.66 -9.02 -2.75
CA VAL A 53 10.33 -8.65 -4.13
C VAL A 53 9.58 -9.76 -4.85
N ALA A 54 9.99 -11.02 -4.69
CA ALA A 54 9.32 -12.16 -5.32
C ALA A 54 7.89 -12.33 -4.85
N ASP A 55 7.62 -12.06 -3.56
CA ASP A 55 6.26 -12.15 -3.01
C ASP A 55 5.37 -11.07 -3.60
N LEU A 56 5.88 -9.86 -3.70
CA LEU A 56 5.17 -8.75 -4.30
C LEU A 56 4.83 -9.04 -5.76
N HIS A 57 5.79 -9.57 -6.51
CA HIS A 57 5.61 -9.91 -7.91
C HIS A 57 4.47 -10.90 -8.11
N ARG A 58 4.34 -11.89 -7.21
CA ARG A 58 3.27 -12.88 -7.30
C ARG A 58 1.89 -12.32 -7.07
N ARG A 59 1.75 -11.24 -6.29
CA ARG A 59 0.45 -10.68 -5.92
C ARG A 59 0.12 -9.33 -6.59
N ILE A 60 1.01 -8.85 -7.44
CA ILE A 60 0.85 -7.50 -8.00
C ILE A 60 -0.45 -7.33 -8.78
N GLU A 61 -0.89 -8.35 -9.47
CA GLU A 61 -2.12 -8.27 -10.25
C GLU A 61 -3.34 -8.08 -9.35
N ALA A 62 -3.46 -8.90 -8.31
CA ALA A 62 -4.59 -8.80 -7.39
C ALA A 62 -4.53 -7.56 -6.51
N ASP A 63 -3.32 -7.17 -6.06
CA ASP A 63 -3.15 -6.10 -5.07
C ASP A 63 -2.96 -4.71 -5.67
N ALA A 64 -2.65 -4.63 -6.96
CA ALA A 64 -2.44 -3.35 -7.61
C ALA A 64 -3.32 -3.21 -8.85
N ILE A 65 -3.13 -4.07 -9.83
CA ILE A 65 -3.78 -3.93 -11.14
C ILE A 65 -5.30 -3.98 -11.03
N SER A 66 -5.84 -4.87 -10.21
CA SER A 66 -7.29 -5.01 -10.05
C SER A 66 -7.96 -3.77 -9.45
N PHE A 67 -7.22 -2.93 -8.72
CA PHE A 67 -7.75 -1.69 -8.17
C PHE A 67 -7.80 -0.56 -9.18
N GLN A 68 -7.13 -0.72 -10.32
CA GLN A 68 -7.01 0.32 -11.35
C GLN A 68 -6.55 1.66 -10.76
N PRO A 69 -5.40 1.68 -10.04
CA PRO A 69 -4.94 2.91 -9.40
C PRO A 69 -4.41 3.91 -10.40
N ASP A 70 -4.48 5.18 -10.05
CA ASP A 70 -3.88 6.26 -10.85
C ASP A 70 -2.39 6.37 -10.57
N VAL A 71 -1.98 6.10 -9.32
CA VAL A 71 -0.58 6.13 -8.90
C VAL A 71 -0.31 4.93 -8.00
N VAL A 72 0.82 4.25 -8.24
CA VAL A 72 1.28 3.14 -7.39
C VAL A 72 2.67 3.49 -6.86
N THR A 73 2.85 3.37 -5.55
CA THR A 73 4.18 3.45 -4.93
C THR A 73 4.60 2.07 -4.49
N ILE A 74 5.87 1.76 -4.62
CA ILE A 74 6.44 0.47 -4.23
C ILE A 74 7.65 0.71 -3.33
N MET A 75 7.58 0.19 -2.10
CA MET A 75 8.69 0.25 -1.16
C MET A 75 8.95 -1.16 -0.65
N ILE A 76 10.00 -1.80 -1.15
CA ILE A 76 10.29 -3.20 -0.84
C ILE A 76 11.79 -3.46 -1.03
N GLY A 77 12.26 -4.57 -0.47
CA GLY A 77 13.64 -5.02 -0.67
C GLY A 77 14.41 -5.28 0.62
N VAL A 78 14.02 -4.67 1.73
CA VAL A 78 14.74 -4.83 3.00
C VAL A 78 14.75 -6.30 3.45
N ASN A 79 13.69 -7.03 3.18
CA ASN A 79 13.60 -8.45 3.53
C ASN A 79 14.36 -9.37 2.59
N ASP A 80 14.90 -8.83 1.50
CA ASP A 80 15.72 -9.58 0.55
C ASP A 80 17.21 -9.62 0.96
N THR A 81 17.60 -8.84 1.95
CA THR A 81 18.97 -8.75 2.42
C THR A 81 19.32 -9.83 3.43
#